data_5dbca9a7bb4e44727dbf5fce15f80491
#
_entry.id   5dbca9a7bb4e44727dbf5fce15f80491
#
_cell.length_a   1.000
_cell.length_b   1.000
_cell.length_c   1.000
_cell.angle_alpha   90.00
_cell.angle_beta   90.00
_cell.angle_gamma   90.00
#
_symmetry.space_group_name_H-M   'P 1'
#
loop_
_entity.id
_entity.type
_entity.pdbx_description
1 polymer ?
#
loop_
_entity_poly.entity_id
_entity_poly.type
_entity_poly.pdbx_seq_one_letter_code
_entity_poly.pdbx_strand_id
1 'polypeptide(L)'
;MDILKQRLLILTFGLSNFLFFYLLLTSIDLNIFLMSRLNFSILHLQIIKPLIMLLIFLSIVQLLNNTSLYQGLSWGKPSKQSFIFLALIIITYAASYYLKPKEPFVTDFTKGLSHEMAAVKIAATIIISPLLEELVFRGIILSSFLNALGEKTGYIIGGLTVSFLFAIIHTQYSFPTQVQMFALSVVFCGARYQSGGLLLPILLHAFCIALGLYIELK
;
A
#
# COMPACT_ATOMS: atom_id res chain seq x y z
N MET A 1 13.52 8.03 29.50
CA MET A 1 13.11 8.97 28.41
C MET A 1 11.69 9.42 28.72
N ASP A 2 11.41 10.72 28.62
CA ASP A 2 10.08 11.25 28.82
C ASP A 2 9.07 10.62 27.86
N ILE A 3 7.87 10.28 28.34
CA ILE A 3 6.80 9.61 27.56
C ILE A 3 6.48 10.40 26.28
N LEU A 4 6.45 11.73 26.37
CA LEU A 4 6.20 12.60 25.22
C LEU A 4 7.30 12.47 24.16
N LYS A 5 8.56 12.46 24.57
CA LYS A 5 9.70 12.27 23.66
C LYS A 5 9.65 10.90 22.96
N GLN A 6 9.27 9.87 23.69
CA GLN A 6 9.10 8.52 23.13
C GLN A 6 8.00 8.48 22.05
N ARG A 7 6.84 9.06 22.33
CA ARG A 7 5.72 9.14 21.37
C ARG A 7 6.09 9.92 20.12
N LEU A 8 6.76 11.06 20.27
CA LEU A 8 7.25 11.86 19.15
C LEU A 8 8.26 11.08 18.31
N LEU A 9 9.19 10.37 18.94
CA LEU A 9 10.17 9.54 18.23
C LEU A 9 9.49 8.45 17.37
N ILE A 10 8.48 7.78 17.93
CA ILE A 10 7.73 6.73 17.21
C ILE A 10 6.98 7.31 16.01
N LEU A 11 6.31 8.45 16.15
CA LEU A 11 5.62 9.14 15.05
C LEU A 11 6.60 9.60 13.97
N THR A 12 7.71 10.24 14.38
CA THR A 12 8.77 10.67 13.45
C THR A 12 9.32 9.48 12.67
N PHE A 13 9.55 8.34 13.34
CA PHE A 13 9.99 7.13 12.69
C PHE A 13 8.99 6.65 11.63
N GLY A 14 7.69 6.60 11.95
CA GLY A 14 6.64 6.20 10.98
C GLY A 14 6.61 7.12 9.75
N LEU A 15 6.64 8.44 9.96
CA LEU A 15 6.64 9.42 8.86
C LEU A 15 7.95 9.41 8.06
N SER A 16 9.08 9.15 8.69
CA SER A 16 10.37 8.99 7.98
C SER A 16 10.36 7.75 7.08
N ASN A 17 9.72 6.66 7.50
CA ASN A 17 9.54 5.48 6.64
C ASN A 17 8.63 5.77 5.44
N PHE A 18 7.61 6.62 5.59
CA PHE A 18 6.82 7.08 4.45
C PHE A 18 7.69 7.87 3.46
N LEU A 19 8.47 8.83 3.95
CA LEU A 19 9.36 9.61 3.09
C LEU A 19 10.39 8.72 2.40
N PHE A 20 10.97 7.77 3.12
CA PHE A 20 11.92 6.81 2.56
C PHE A 20 11.28 5.93 1.47
N PHE A 21 10.07 5.43 1.72
CA PHE A 21 9.29 4.68 0.73
C PHE A 21 9.04 5.52 -0.53
N TYR A 22 8.57 6.75 -0.36
CA TYR A 22 8.29 7.67 -1.46
C TYR A 22 9.55 7.98 -2.29
N LEU A 23 10.67 8.26 -1.63
CA LEU A 23 11.97 8.50 -2.29
C LEU A 23 12.43 7.28 -3.07
N LEU A 24 12.32 6.08 -2.52
CA LEU A 24 12.65 4.85 -3.25
C LEU A 24 11.72 4.65 -4.45
N LEU A 25 10.42 4.87 -4.27
CA LEU A 25 9.42 4.71 -5.34
C LEU A 25 9.72 5.64 -6.52
N THR A 26 10.05 6.91 -6.25
CA THR A 26 10.27 7.96 -7.25
C THR A 26 11.72 8.09 -7.72
N SER A 27 12.67 7.33 -7.14
CA SER A 27 14.11 7.45 -7.46
C SER A 27 14.41 7.14 -8.92
N ILE A 28 14.77 8.18 -9.66
CA ILE A 28 15.26 8.10 -11.05
C ILE A 28 16.65 7.45 -11.07
N ASP A 29 17.54 7.83 -10.15
CA ASP A 29 18.91 7.31 -10.09
C ASP A 29 18.94 5.80 -9.85
N LEU A 30 18.07 5.28 -8.98
CA LEU A 30 17.92 3.84 -8.80
C LEU A 30 17.48 3.15 -10.10
N ASN A 31 16.52 3.73 -10.80
CA ASN A 31 16.07 3.19 -12.08
C ASN A 31 17.19 3.19 -13.13
N ILE A 32 17.92 4.30 -13.26
CA ILE A 32 19.07 4.43 -14.18
C ILE A 32 20.14 3.40 -13.80
N PHE A 33 20.47 3.24 -12.53
CA PHE A 33 21.45 2.26 -12.06
C PHE A 33 21.04 0.83 -12.45
N LEU A 34 19.79 0.43 -12.15
CA LEU A 34 19.29 -0.91 -12.46
C LEU A 34 19.29 -1.18 -13.98
N MET A 35 18.90 -0.18 -14.79
CA MET A 35 18.90 -0.32 -16.25
C MET A 35 20.31 -0.36 -16.84
N SER A 36 21.20 0.54 -16.41
CA SER A 36 22.51 0.71 -17.04
C SER A 36 23.55 -0.30 -16.55
N ARG A 37 23.50 -0.71 -15.28
CA ARG A 37 24.48 -1.60 -14.67
C ARG A 37 24.04 -3.06 -14.69
N LEU A 38 22.74 -3.33 -14.59
CA LEU A 38 22.20 -4.70 -14.56
C LEU A 38 21.45 -5.09 -15.84
N ASN A 39 21.44 -4.21 -16.86
CA ASN A 39 20.73 -4.42 -18.12
C ASN A 39 19.23 -4.77 -17.94
N PHE A 40 18.59 -4.20 -16.92
CA PHE A 40 17.17 -4.44 -16.69
C PHE A 40 16.32 -3.66 -17.69
N SER A 41 15.34 -4.31 -18.29
CA SER A 41 14.29 -3.64 -19.05
C SER A 41 13.31 -2.92 -18.11
N ILE A 42 12.47 -2.05 -18.65
CA ILE A 42 11.39 -1.37 -17.89
C ILE A 42 10.48 -2.38 -17.18
N LEU A 43 10.19 -3.53 -17.81
CA LEU A 43 9.39 -4.59 -17.19
C LEU A 43 10.11 -5.19 -15.97
N HIS A 44 11.41 -5.46 -16.06
CA HIS A 44 12.19 -5.94 -14.92
C HIS A 44 12.15 -4.94 -13.77
N LEU A 45 12.25 -3.62 -14.06
CA LEU A 45 12.13 -2.59 -13.02
C LEU A 45 10.80 -2.61 -12.30
N GLN A 46 9.70 -2.80 -13.05
CA GLN A 46 8.35 -2.82 -12.48
C GLN A 46 8.09 -4.01 -11.55
N ILE A 47 8.90 -5.06 -11.64
CA ILE A 47 8.79 -6.27 -10.81
C ILE A 47 9.87 -6.29 -9.73
N ILE A 48 11.13 -6.07 -10.11
CA ILE A 48 12.29 -6.27 -9.22
C ILE A 48 12.41 -5.12 -8.22
N LYS A 49 12.13 -3.88 -8.62
CA LYS A 49 12.20 -2.73 -7.70
C LYS A 49 11.22 -2.87 -6.53
N PRO A 50 9.92 -3.17 -6.72
CA PRO A 50 9.02 -3.44 -5.60
C PRO A 50 9.45 -4.63 -4.73
N LEU A 51 10.05 -5.67 -5.31
CA LEU A 51 10.59 -6.80 -4.55
C LEU A 51 11.76 -6.37 -3.65
N ILE A 52 12.71 -5.60 -4.19
CA ILE A 52 13.82 -5.03 -3.40
C ILE A 52 13.25 -4.18 -2.26
N MET A 53 12.31 -3.30 -2.57
CA MET A 53 11.66 -2.46 -1.55
C MET A 53 10.96 -3.31 -0.49
N LEU A 54 10.23 -4.36 -0.88
CA LEU A 54 9.59 -5.29 0.05
C LEU A 54 10.60 -5.94 0.99
N LEU A 55 11.74 -6.39 0.49
CA LEU A 55 12.80 -6.98 1.31
C LEU A 55 13.40 -5.95 2.30
N ILE A 56 13.60 -4.71 1.87
CA ILE A 56 14.07 -3.63 2.75
C ILE A 56 13.07 -3.39 3.88
N PHE A 57 11.78 -3.23 3.58
CA PHE A 57 10.76 -2.96 4.59
C PHE A 57 10.47 -4.16 5.50
N LEU A 58 10.59 -5.40 5.00
CA LEU A 58 10.56 -6.59 5.86
C LEU A 58 11.73 -6.61 6.85
N SER A 59 12.92 -6.21 6.40
CA SER A 59 14.09 -6.10 7.29
C SER A 59 13.89 -5.01 8.35
N ILE A 60 13.31 -3.87 8.00
CA ILE A 60 12.96 -2.81 8.96
C ILE A 60 11.97 -3.34 9.99
N VAL A 61 10.93 -4.06 9.57
CA VAL A 61 9.94 -4.66 10.47
C VAL A 61 10.58 -5.70 11.39
N GLN A 62 11.47 -6.55 10.87
CA GLN A 62 12.19 -7.52 11.69
C GLN A 62 13.05 -6.83 12.76
N LEU A 63 13.74 -5.75 12.41
CA LEU A 63 14.50 -4.95 13.39
C LEU A 63 13.59 -4.34 14.44
N LEU A 64 12.43 -3.79 14.04
CA LEU A 64 11.45 -3.19 14.94
C LEU A 64 10.85 -4.21 15.92
N ASN A 65 10.53 -5.42 15.45
CA ASN A 65 10.00 -6.49 16.29
C ASN A 65 10.96 -6.91 17.41
N ASN A 66 12.25 -6.67 17.22
CA ASN A 66 13.28 -6.92 18.24
C ASN A 66 13.39 -5.76 19.27
N THR A 67 12.63 -4.68 19.11
CA THR A 67 12.62 -3.54 20.04
C THR A 67 11.38 -3.58 20.92
N SER A 68 11.52 -3.20 22.19
CA SER A 68 10.38 -3.02 23.10
C SER A 68 9.49 -1.80 22.76
N LEU A 69 9.91 -1.00 21.80
CA LEU A 69 9.25 0.25 21.42
C LEU A 69 8.11 0.04 20.40
N TYR A 70 8.04 -1.13 19.79
CA TYR A 70 7.10 -1.42 18.71
C TYR A 70 6.37 -2.72 18.99
N GLN A 71 5.06 -2.66 19.11
CA GLN A 71 4.26 -3.89 19.20
C GLN A 71 4.27 -4.56 17.82
N GLY A 72 4.76 -5.78 17.78
CA GLY A 72 5.01 -6.53 16.55
C GLY A 72 3.83 -6.58 15.60
N LEU A 73 4.14 -6.70 14.31
CA LEU A 73 3.15 -6.90 13.28
C LEU A 73 2.44 -8.24 13.46
N SER A 74 1.12 -8.20 13.50
CA SER A 74 0.27 -9.38 13.44
C SER A 74 -0.23 -9.59 12.01
N TRP A 75 -0.34 -10.85 11.60
CA TRP A 75 -1.06 -11.22 10.38
C TRP A 75 -2.58 -11.09 10.54
N GLY A 76 -3.08 -11.19 11.79
CA GLY A 76 -4.51 -11.15 12.07
C GLY A 76 -5.26 -12.38 11.54
N LYS A 77 -6.57 -12.38 11.75
CA LYS A 77 -7.46 -13.46 11.27
C LYS A 77 -8.73 -12.86 10.66
N PRO A 78 -8.97 -13.03 9.34
CA PRO A 78 -10.26 -12.70 8.76
C PRO A 78 -11.39 -13.47 9.44
N SER A 79 -12.56 -12.85 9.55
CA SER A 79 -13.76 -13.44 10.13
C SER A 79 -14.94 -13.33 9.15
N LYS A 80 -16.10 -13.90 9.49
CA LYS A 80 -17.31 -13.72 8.67
C LYS A 80 -17.70 -12.25 8.50
N GLN A 81 -17.43 -11.42 9.48
CA GLN A 81 -17.68 -9.97 9.41
C GLN A 81 -16.80 -9.27 8.38
N SER A 82 -15.68 -9.88 7.97
CA SER A 82 -14.77 -9.32 6.97
C SER A 82 -15.41 -9.15 5.59
N PHE A 83 -16.50 -9.85 5.28
CA PHE A 83 -17.27 -9.66 4.04
C PHE A 83 -17.85 -8.25 3.89
N ILE A 84 -18.04 -7.51 4.99
CA ILE A 84 -18.50 -6.11 4.91
C ILE A 84 -17.48 -5.24 4.14
N PHE A 85 -16.19 -5.48 4.31
CA PHE A 85 -15.15 -4.72 3.61
C PHE A 85 -15.13 -5.01 2.12
N LEU A 86 -15.40 -6.26 1.73
CA LEU A 86 -15.57 -6.61 0.31
C LEU A 86 -16.77 -5.87 -0.30
N ALA A 87 -17.90 -5.83 0.41
CA ALA A 87 -19.07 -5.08 -0.02
C ALA A 87 -18.79 -3.59 -0.14
N LEU A 88 -18.08 -2.99 0.83
CA LEU A 88 -17.67 -1.58 0.78
C LEU A 88 -16.76 -1.28 -0.43
N ILE A 89 -15.84 -2.17 -0.79
CA ILE A 89 -15.02 -2.04 -1.99
C ILE A 89 -15.89 -2.03 -3.24
N ILE A 90 -16.79 -3.00 -3.38
CA ILE A 90 -17.70 -3.09 -4.54
C ILE A 90 -18.55 -1.82 -4.66
N ILE A 91 -19.11 -1.33 -3.54
CA ILE A 91 -19.88 -0.08 -3.50
C ILE A 91 -19.02 1.11 -3.92
N THR A 92 -17.77 1.19 -3.45
CA THR A 92 -16.84 2.28 -3.82
C THR A 92 -16.54 2.27 -5.32
N TYR A 93 -16.31 1.09 -5.91
CA TYR A 93 -16.13 0.96 -7.35
C TYR A 93 -17.39 1.30 -8.14
N ALA A 94 -18.56 0.84 -7.70
CA ALA A 94 -19.85 1.14 -8.33
C ALA A 94 -20.16 2.65 -8.29
N ALA A 95 -19.93 3.30 -7.15
CA ALA A 95 -20.15 4.73 -6.98
C ALA A 95 -19.19 5.56 -7.85
N SER A 96 -17.93 5.13 -8.01
CA SER A 96 -16.95 5.86 -8.79
C SER A 96 -17.02 5.58 -10.29
N TYR A 97 -17.68 4.50 -10.72
CA TYR A 97 -17.68 4.04 -12.11
C TYR A 97 -18.15 5.12 -13.12
N TYR A 98 -19.16 5.90 -12.75
CA TYR A 98 -19.69 6.99 -13.59
C TYR A 98 -19.03 8.34 -13.34
N LEU A 99 -18.24 8.47 -12.27
CA LEU A 99 -17.66 9.74 -11.83
C LEU A 99 -16.21 9.93 -12.26
N LYS A 100 -15.51 8.83 -12.57
CA LYS A 100 -14.10 8.88 -12.94
C LYS A 100 -13.90 8.67 -14.45
N PRO A 101 -12.90 9.33 -15.06
CA PRO A 101 -12.49 9.00 -16.43
C PRO A 101 -11.81 7.63 -16.47
N LYS A 102 -11.68 7.05 -17.66
CA LYS A 102 -10.76 5.92 -17.88
C LYS A 102 -9.33 6.39 -17.60
N GLU A 103 -8.57 5.56 -16.89
CA GLU A 103 -7.21 5.91 -16.49
C GLU A 103 -6.18 5.43 -17.53
N PRO A 104 -5.49 6.34 -18.23
CA PRO A 104 -4.48 5.94 -19.23
C PRO A 104 -3.40 5.01 -18.65
N PHE A 105 -3.02 5.23 -17.38
CA PHE A 105 -2.06 4.37 -16.69
C PHE A 105 -2.53 2.90 -16.62
N VAL A 106 -3.84 2.66 -16.51
CA VAL A 106 -4.41 1.31 -16.44
C VAL A 106 -4.72 0.78 -17.84
N THR A 107 -5.32 1.59 -18.71
CA THR A 107 -5.67 1.16 -20.09
C THR A 107 -4.44 0.81 -20.92
N ASP A 108 -3.31 1.49 -20.69
CA ASP A 108 -2.03 1.22 -21.35
C ASP A 108 -1.14 0.24 -20.56
N PHE A 109 -1.65 -0.34 -19.46
CA PHE A 109 -0.86 -1.13 -18.52
C PHE A 109 -0.12 -2.31 -19.16
N THR A 110 -0.73 -2.97 -20.13
CA THR A 110 -0.14 -4.12 -20.84
C THR A 110 0.21 -3.82 -22.30
N LYS A 111 0.10 -2.57 -22.73
CA LYS A 111 0.33 -2.15 -24.11
C LYS A 111 1.76 -2.46 -24.57
N GLY A 112 1.89 -3.09 -25.74
CA GLY A 112 3.18 -3.45 -26.32
C GLY A 112 3.88 -4.66 -25.69
N LEU A 113 3.24 -5.34 -24.73
CA LEU A 113 3.75 -6.58 -24.13
C LEU A 113 3.19 -7.82 -24.85
N SER A 114 3.98 -8.91 -24.88
CA SER A 114 3.44 -10.22 -25.22
C SER A 114 2.43 -10.67 -24.16
N HIS A 115 1.58 -11.65 -24.49
CA HIS A 115 0.60 -12.19 -23.53
C HIS A 115 1.25 -12.74 -22.26
N GLU A 116 2.38 -13.41 -22.39
CA GLU A 116 3.14 -13.96 -21.26
C GLU A 116 3.70 -12.84 -20.37
N MET A 117 4.31 -11.82 -20.97
CA MET A 117 4.85 -10.68 -20.24
C MET A 117 3.73 -9.87 -19.56
N ALA A 118 2.59 -9.69 -20.22
CA ALA A 118 1.42 -9.04 -19.64
C ALA A 118 0.89 -9.83 -18.44
N ALA A 119 0.76 -11.15 -18.55
CA ALA A 119 0.33 -12.01 -17.45
C ALA A 119 1.28 -11.93 -16.24
N VAL A 120 2.60 -11.97 -16.47
CA VAL A 120 3.60 -11.81 -15.41
C VAL A 120 3.50 -10.46 -14.73
N LYS A 121 3.36 -9.36 -15.50
CA LYS A 121 3.19 -8.01 -14.95
C LYS A 121 1.92 -7.89 -14.12
N ILE A 122 0.78 -8.38 -14.61
CA ILE A 122 -0.50 -8.38 -13.89
C ILE A 122 -0.36 -9.16 -12.59
N ALA A 123 0.16 -10.39 -12.63
CA ALA A 123 0.33 -11.23 -11.45
C ALA A 123 1.25 -10.57 -10.41
N ALA A 124 2.39 -10.03 -10.84
CA ALA A 124 3.31 -9.32 -9.96
C ALA A 124 2.66 -8.10 -9.29
N THR A 125 1.89 -7.32 -10.05
CA THR A 125 1.18 -6.15 -9.52
C THR A 125 0.10 -6.53 -8.51
N ILE A 126 -0.67 -7.59 -8.76
CA ILE A 126 -1.72 -8.06 -7.84
C ILE A 126 -1.12 -8.62 -6.55
N ILE A 127 0.09 -9.18 -6.58
CA ILE A 127 0.68 -9.86 -5.41
C ILE A 127 1.67 -8.95 -4.69
N ILE A 128 2.64 -8.37 -5.40
CA ILE A 128 3.79 -7.69 -4.78
C ILE A 128 3.40 -6.30 -4.27
N SER A 129 2.63 -5.52 -5.06
CA SER A 129 2.27 -4.16 -4.66
C SER A 129 1.42 -4.13 -3.38
N PRO A 130 0.35 -4.94 -3.23
CA PRO A 130 -0.39 -4.99 -1.96
C PRO A 130 0.46 -5.42 -0.77
N LEU A 131 1.33 -6.41 -0.94
CA LEU A 131 2.22 -6.84 0.14
C LEU A 131 3.13 -5.70 0.61
N LEU A 132 3.78 -5.02 -0.32
CA LEU A 132 4.67 -3.90 -0.03
C LEU A 132 3.91 -2.72 0.58
N GLU A 133 2.82 -2.30 -0.06
CA GLU A 133 2.09 -1.11 0.35
C GLU A 133 1.38 -1.30 1.69
N GLU A 134 0.74 -2.45 1.92
CA GLU A 134 0.11 -2.73 3.22
C GLU A 134 1.16 -2.86 4.34
N LEU A 135 2.33 -3.43 4.06
CA LEU A 135 3.42 -3.50 5.02
C LEU A 135 3.88 -2.09 5.44
N VAL A 136 4.06 -1.18 4.47
CA VAL A 136 4.49 0.19 4.75
C VAL A 136 3.38 0.99 5.43
N PHE A 137 2.21 1.08 4.80
CA PHE A 137 1.14 1.97 5.26
C PHE A 137 0.45 1.47 6.51
N ARG A 138 0.04 0.20 6.55
CA ARG A 138 -0.70 -0.37 7.70
C ARG A 138 0.24 -1.06 8.68
N GLY A 139 1.34 -1.61 8.18
CA GLY A 139 2.35 -2.27 9.01
C GLY A 139 3.18 -1.27 9.80
N ILE A 140 3.83 -0.34 9.16
CA ILE A 140 4.78 0.57 9.80
C ILE A 140 4.12 1.88 10.21
N ILE A 141 3.53 2.63 9.25
CA ILE A 141 3.07 3.99 9.51
C ILE A 141 1.88 3.98 10.48
N LEU A 142 0.80 3.25 10.16
CA LEU A 142 -0.38 3.18 11.04
C LEU A 142 -0.01 2.66 12.43
N SER A 143 0.85 1.63 12.51
CA SER A 143 1.29 1.10 13.81
C SER A 143 2.08 2.13 14.61
N SER A 144 2.82 3.03 13.98
CA SER A 144 3.47 4.15 14.69
C SER A 144 2.45 5.07 15.35
N PHE A 145 1.33 5.37 14.69
CA PHE A 145 0.23 6.13 15.29
C PHE A 145 -0.43 5.37 16.45
N LEU A 146 -0.64 4.05 16.31
CA LEU A 146 -1.21 3.22 17.36
C LEU A 146 -0.32 3.20 18.60
N ASN A 147 0.98 3.02 18.43
CA ASN A 147 1.94 3.01 19.53
C ASN A 147 2.11 4.39 20.20
N ALA A 148 1.99 5.47 19.44
CA ALA A 148 2.15 6.82 19.98
C ALA A 148 0.89 7.37 20.64
N LEU A 149 -0.30 7.13 20.06
CA LEU A 149 -1.57 7.76 20.44
C LEU A 149 -2.55 6.82 21.15
N GLY A 150 -2.20 5.52 21.23
CA GLY A 150 -3.10 4.48 21.70
C GLY A 150 -4.06 3.98 20.61
N GLU A 151 -4.73 2.89 20.86
CA GLU A 151 -5.46 2.14 19.85
C GLU A 151 -6.56 2.98 19.17
N LYS A 152 -7.53 3.51 19.91
CA LYS A 152 -8.67 4.24 19.35
C LYS A 152 -8.25 5.51 18.60
N THR A 153 -7.47 6.37 19.24
CA THR A 153 -7.01 7.64 18.65
C THR A 153 -6.06 7.39 17.49
N GLY A 154 -5.16 6.41 17.64
CA GLY A 154 -4.21 5.99 16.61
C GLY A 154 -4.91 5.47 15.35
N TYR A 155 -5.98 4.68 15.47
CA TYR A 155 -6.76 4.26 14.29
C TYR A 155 -7.49 5.41 13.62
N ILE A 156 -8.06 6.35 14.37
CA ILE A 156 -8.78 7.49 13.78
C ILE A 156 -7.79 8.43 13.08
N ILE A 157 -6.85 8.99 13.84
CA ILE A 157 -5.91 9.99 13.29
C ILE A 157 -4.94 9.32 12.30
N GLY A 158 -4.34 8.20 12.69
CA GLY A 158 -3.40 7.48 11.85
C GLY A 158 -4.07 6.91 10.60
N GLY A 159 -5.29 6.36 10.72
CA GLY A 159 -6.05 5.85 9.58
C GLY A 159 -6.37 6.91 8.54
N LEU A 160 -6.83 8.10 8.97
CA LEU A 160 -7.06 9.24 8.06
C LEU A 160 -5.76 9.74 7.44
N THR A 161 -4.70 9.89 8.24
CA THR A 161 -3.37 10.33 7.75
C THR A 161 -2.81 9.34 6.74
N VAL A 162 -2.81 8.05 7.05
CA VAL A 162 -2.32 6.99 6.15
C VAL A 162 -3.12 6.95 4.86
N SER A 163 -4.45 7.12 4.94
CA SER A 163 -5.32 7.11 3.75
C SER A 163 -5.08 8.33 2.86
N PHE A 164 -4.83 9.49 3.45
CA PHE A 164 -4.45 10.68 2.71
C PHE A 164 -3.07 10.51 2.04
N LEU A 165 -2.06 10.05 2.77
CA LEU A 165 -0.73 9.78 2.23
C LEU A 165 -0.78 8.75 1.11
N PHE A 166 -1.58 7.70 1.26
CA PHE A 166 -1.79 6.68 0.24
C PHE A 166 -2.38 7.26 -1.05
N ALA A 167 -3.38 8.12 -0.95
CA ALA A 167 -4.02 8.73 -2.11
C ALA A 167 -3.07 9.69 -2.86
N ILE A 168 -2.36 10.56 -2.13
CA ILE A 168 -1.53 11.61 -2.75
C ILE A 168 -0.27 11.08 -3.47
N ILE A 169 0.24 9.91 -3.11
CA ILE A 169 1.39 9.32 -3.84
C ILE A 169 0.99 8.74 -5.19
N HIS A 170 -0.30 8.53 -5.42
CA HIS A 170 -0.83 7.96 -6.66
C HIS A 170 -1.07 9.05 -7.73
N THR A 171 -0.05 9.87 -7.97
CA THR A 171 -0.10 11.02 -8.89
C THR A 171 -0.32 10.66 -10.35
N GLN A 172 -0.17 9.38 -10.73
CA GLN A 172 -0.44 8.86 -12.06
C GLN A 172 -1.94 8.77 -12.38
N TYR A 173 -2.82 8.95 -11.40
CA TYR A 173 -4.26 8.87 -11.54
C TYR A 173 -4.93 10.25 -11.47
N SER A 174 -6.10 10.36 -12.09
CA SER A 174 -6.95 11.54 -11.99
C SER A 174 -7.41 11.82 -10.55
N PHE A 175 -7.76 13.07 -10.26
CA PHE A 175 -8.22 13.45 -8.93
C PHE A 175 -9.44 12.62 -8.45
N PRO A 176 -10.50 12.33 -9.26
CA PRO A 176 -11.59 11.46 -8.82
C PRO A 176 -11.10 10.05 -8.41
N THR A 177 -10.11 9.49 -9.12
CA THR A 177 -9.52 8.19 -8.78
C THR A 177 -8.69 8.27 -7.50
N GLN A 178 -7.98 9.38 -7.26
CA GLN A 178 -7.28 9.59 -5.98
C GLN A 178 -8.27 9.67 -4.80
N VAL A 179 -9.44 10.30 -4.97
CA VAL A 179 -10.51 10.30 -3.97
C VAL A 179 -11.03 8.88 -3.72
N GLN A 180 -11.21 8.08 -4.78
CA GLN A 180 -11.55 6.66 -4.64
C GLN A 180 -10.48 5.89 -3.86
N MET A 181 -9.20 6.12 -4.13
CA MET A 181 -8.09 5.49 -3.42
C MET A 181 -8.04 5.89 -1.94
N PHE A 182 -8.35 7.15 -1.62
CA PHE A 182 -8.53 7.56 -0.24
C PHE A 182 -9.62 6.74 0.46
N ALA A 183 -10.79 6.62 -0.15
CA ALA A 183 -11.91 5.85 0.41
C ALA A 183 -11.56 4.37 0.59
N LEU A 184 -10.94 3.73 -0.41
CA LEU A 184 -10.47 2.34 -0.31
C LEU A 184 -9.43 2.18 0.79
N SER A 185 -8.52 3.14 0.94
CA SER A 185 -7.51 3.12 2.00
C SER A 185 -8.13 3.20 3.40
N VAL A 186 -9.20 3.97 3.58
CA VAL A 186 -9.97 3.98 4.84
C VAL A 186 -10.58 2.60 5.11
N VAL A 187 -11.13 1.95 4.08
CA VAL A 187 -11.66 0.58 4.17
C VAL A 187 -10.57 -0.41 4.61
N PHE A 188 -9.35 -0.31 4.07
CA PHE A 188 -8.23 -1.17 4.46
C PHE A 188 -7.77 -0.91 5.91
N CYS A 189 -7.80 0.35 6.39
CA CYS A 189 -7.54 0.65 7.79
C CYS A 189 -8.60 0.03 8.72
N GLY A 190 -9.87 0.09 8.33
CA GLY A 190 -10.97 -0.58 9.05
C GLY A 190 -10.82 -2.11 9.05
N ALA A 191 -10.42 -2.69 7.92
CA ALA A 191 -10.14 -4.13 7.79
C ALA A 191 -9.00 -4.57 8.71
N ARG A 192 -7.92 -3.78 8.79
CA ARG A 192 -6.82 -4.03 9.73
C ARG A 192 -7.29 -3.97 11.19
N TYR A 193 -8.12 -2.98 11.54
CA TYR A 193 -8.69 -2.88 12.88
C TYR A 193 -9.51 -4.12 13.24
N GLN A 194 -10.42 -4.52 12.36
CA GLN A 194 -11.34 -5.64 12.60
C GLN A 194 -10.62 -7.00 12.66
N SER A 195 -9.64 -7.23 11.78
CA SER A 195 -8.90 -8.51 11.71
C SER A 195 -7.72 -8.59 12.67
N GLY A 196 -7.30 -7.47 13.26
CA GLY A 196 -6.13 -7.38 14.11
C GLY A 196 -4.79 -7.57 13.37
N GLY A 197 -4.75 -7.45 12.03
CA GLY A 197 -3.50 -7.66 11.30
C GLY A 197 -3.55 -7.34 9.80
N LEU A 198 -2.47 -7.71 9.10
CA LEU A 198 -2.24 -7.31 7.71
C LEU A 198 -2.87 -8.21 6.65
N LEU A 199 -3.20 -9.46 6.99
CA LEU A 199 -3.65 -10.44 5.99
C LEU A 199 -4.92 -9.97 5.27
N LEU A 200 -5.93 -9.51 6.02
CA LEU A 200 -7.18 -9.05 5.43
C LEU A 200 -7.00 -7.83 4.51
N PRO A 201 -6.36 -6.73 4.93
CA PRO A 201 -6.13 -5.60 4.02
C PRO A 201 -5.29 -5.96 2.80
N ILE A 202 -4.29 -6.85 2.91
CA ILE A 202 -3.53 -7.34 1.74
C ILE A 202 -4.44 -8.05 0.74
N LEU A 203 -5.30 -8.96 1.19
CA LEU A 203 -6.22 -9.69 0.32
C LEU A 203 -7.24 -8.76 -0.34
N LEU A 204 -7.80 -7.81 0.42
CA LEU A 204 -8.75 -6.83 -0.09
C LEU A 204 -8.09 -5.87 -1.10
N HIS A 205 -6.84 -5.46 -0.85
CA HIS A 205 -6.08 -4.61 -1.78
C HIS A 205 -5.74 -5.36 -3.07
N ALA A 206 -5.29 -6.61 -2.99
CA ALA A 206 -5.08 -7.46 -4.16
C ALA A 206 -6.37 -7.62 -4.99
N PHE A 207 -7.51 -7.81 -4.32
CA PHE A 207 -8.81 -7.84 -4.96
C PHE A 207 -9.16 -6.50 -5.64
N CYS A 208 -8.87 -5.36 -5.01
CA CYS A 208 -9.09 -4.03 -5.60
C CYS A 208 -8.29 -3.86 -6.90
N ILE A 209 -7.01 -4.24 -6.90
CA ILE A 209 -6.16 -4.15 -8.11
C ILE A 209 -6.72 -5.06 -9.21
N ALA A 210 -7.05 -6.31 -8.87
CA ALA A 210 -7.61 -7.25 -9.85
C ALA A 210 -8.94 -6.74 -10.44
N LEU A 211 -9.82 -6.21 -9.60
CA LEU A 211 -11.11 -5.63 -10.03
C LEU A 211 -10.90 -4.39 -10.91
N GLY A 212 -10.00 -3.48 -10.51
CA GLY A 212 -9.67 -2.29 -11.28
C GLY A 212 -9.11 -2.62 -12.67
N LEU A 213 -8.14 -3.54 -12.75
CA LEU A 213 -7.60 -4.03 -14.02
C LEU A 213 -8.69 -4.69 -14.88
N TYR A 214 -9.56 -5.50 -14.30
CA TYR A 214 -10.65 -6.13 -15.03
C TYR A 214 -11.64 -5.13 -15.63
N ILE A 215 -11.99 -4.08 -14.88
CA ILE A 215 -12.94 -3.03 -15.33
C ILE A 215 -12.32 -2.16 -16.43
N GLU A 216 -11.06 -1.76 -16.29
CA GLU A 216 -10.42 -0.79 -17.16
C GLU A 216 -9.83 -1.41 -18.46
N LEU A 217 -9.44 -2.69 -18.43
CA LEU A 217 -8.87 -3.39 -19.60
C LEU A 217 -9.95 -3.97 -20.54
N LYS A 218 -11.23 -3.87 -20.15
CA LYS A 218 -12.36 -4.15 -21.04
C LYS A 218 -12.71 -2.94 -21.91
#